data_f4874a3acf873703648d288e09fed6cf
#
_entry.id   f4874a3acf873703648d288e09fed6cf
#
_cell.length_a   1.000
_cell.length_b   1.000
_cell.length_c   1.000
_cell.angle_alpha   90.00
_cell.angle_beta   90.00
_cell.angle_gamma   90.00
#
_symmetry.space_group_name_H-M   'P 1'
#
loop_
_entity.id
_entity.type
_entity.pdbx_description
1 polymer ?
#
loop_
_entity_poly.entity_id
_entity_poly.type
_entity_poly.pdbx_seq_one_letter_code
_entity_poly.pdbx_strand_id
1 'polypeptide(L)'
;MTDYDSIWRTQDEIRTVVNAVLGECIWNLSYSERRIAIELELIVTLDDDAISNLCCQFPISADYDGLSARGTKIVFPLPNKS
;
A
#
# COMPACT_ATOMS: atom_id res chain seq x y z
N MET A 1 -17.85 -12.43 -4.04
CA MET A 1 -17.80 -11.45 -5.14
C MET A 1 -16.86 -10.31 -4.73
N THR A 2 -15.98 -9.91 -5.62
CA THR A 2 -15.00 -8.87 -5.33
C THR A 2 -15.65 -7.49 -5.54
N ASP A 3 -15.48 -6.62 -4.54
CA ASP A 3 -16.00 -5.25 -4.62
C ASP A 3 -14.88 -4.34 -5.13
N TYR A 4 -14.82 -4.18 -6.43
CA TYR A 4 -13.78 -3.37 -7.06
C TYR A 4 -13.90 -1.88 -6.72
N ASP A 5 -15.10 -1.37 -6.49
CA ASP A 5 -15.28 0.03 -6.11
C ASP A 5 -14.63 0.30 -4.75
N SER A 6 -14.82 -0.61 -3.80
CA SER A 6 -14.19 -0.50 -2.49
C SER A 6 -12.68 -0.58 -2.58
N ILE A 7 -12.17 -1.48 -3.43
CA ILE A 7 -10.72 -1.63 -3.64
C ILE A 7 -10.15 -0.35 -4.23
N TRP A 8 -10.79 0.22 -5.24
CA TRP A 8 -10.30 1.45 -5.87
C TRP A 8 -10.33 2.62 -4.91
N ARG A 9 -11.38 2.72 -4.08
CA ARG A 9 -11.47 3.75 -3.07
C ARG A 9 -10.33 3.63 -2.06
N THR A 10 -10.03 2.41 -1.63
CA THR A 10 -8.94 2.15 -0.71
C THR A 10 -7.61 2.52 -1.34
N GLN A 11 -7.40 2.21 -2.64
CA GLN A 11 -6.19 2.61 -3.34
C GLN A 11 -6.04 4.13 -3.39
N ASP A 12 -7.13 4.85 -3.63
CA ASP A 12 -7.08 6.32 -3.64
C ASP A 12 -6.72 6.87 -2.27
N GLU A 13 -7.25 6.28 -1.21
CA GLU A 13 -6.92 6.70 0.15
C GLU A 13 -5.45 6.44 0.46
N ILE A 14 -4.93 5.29 0.06
CA ILE A 14 -3.51 4.96 0.22
C ILE A 14 -2.64 5.96 -0.52
N ARG A 15 -3.00 6.26 -1.76
CA ARG A 15 -2.26 7.24 -2.57
C ARG A 15 -2.25 8.61 -1.89
N THR A 16 -3.39 9.02 -1.38
CA THR A 16 -3.52 10.31 -0.69
C THR A 16 -2.61 10.37 0.52
N VAL A 17 -2.58 9.32 1.33
CA VAL A 17 -1.72 9.26 2.51
C VAL A 17 -0.24 9.35 2.11
N VAL A 18 0.18 8.55 1.13
CA VAL A 18 1.57 8.55 0.69
C VAL A 18 1.98 9.91 0.15
N ASN A 19 1.15 10.52 -0.69
CA ASN A 19 1.46 11.82 -1.25
C ASN A 19 1.52 12.91 -0.18
N ALA A 20 0.69 12.81 0.85
CA ALA A 20 0.69 13.78 1.95
C ALA A 20 1.93 13.66 2.83
N VAL A 21 2.42 12.43 3.05
CA VAL A 21 3.54 12.16 3.95
C VAL A 21 4.89 12.22 3.23
N LEU A 22 4.98 11.63 2.06
CA LEU A 22 6.23 11.43 1.34
C LEU A 22 6.33 12.22 0.02
N GLY A 23 5.20 12.70 -0.49
CA GLY A 23 5.16 13.33 -1.80
C GLY A 23 5.04 12.29 -2.91
N GLU A 24 5.33 12.69 -4.14
CA GLU A 24 5.18 11.81 -5.30
C GLU A 24 6.33 10.81 -5.37
N CYS A 25 6.15 9.65 -4.75
CA CYS A 25 7.16 8.60 -4.76
C CYS A 25 6.58 7.22 -5.05
N ILE A 26 5.32 7.15 -5.47
CA ILE A 26 4.69 5.87 -5.79
C ILE A 26 5.18 5.38 -7.15
N TRP A 27 5.82 4.22 -7.17
CA TRP A 27 6.19 3.55 -8.41
C TRP A 27 5.02 2.76 -8.97
N ASN A 28 4.35 1.99 -8.10
CA ASN A 28 3.23 1.15 -8.50
C ASN A 28 2.25 1.02 -7.35
N LEU A 29 0.97 1.05 -7.67
CA LEU A 29 -0.11 0.81 -6.72
C LEU A 29 -1.17 0.01 -7.47
N SER A 30 -1.32 -1.26 -7.12
CA SER A 30 -2.21 -2.15 -7.85
C SER A 30 -2.83 -3.17 -6.92
N TYR A 31 -3.92 -3.77 -7.38
CA TYR A 31 -4.60 -4.85 -6.68
C TYR A 31 -4.18 -6.19 -7.27
N SER A 32 -3.81 -7.12 -6.41
CA SER A 32 -3.48 -8.49 -6.81
C SER A 32 -4.64 -9.42 -6.48
N GLU A 33 -5.31 -9.94 -7.50
CA GLU A 33 -6.38 -10.89 -7.29
C GLU A 33 -5.88 -12.22 -6.72
N ARG A 34 -4.67 -12.60 -7.10
CA ARG A 34 -4.06 -13.84 -6.62
C ARG A 34 -3.85 -13.81 -5.12
N ARG A 35 -3.38 -12.69 -4.60
CA ARG A 35 -3.07 -12.53 -3.18
C ARG A 35 -4.22 -11.94 -2.38
N ILE A 36 -5.23 -11.44 -3.06
CA ILE A 36 -6.33 -10.69 -2.44
C ILE A 36 -5.74 -9.57 -1.59
N ALA A 37 -4.89 -8.77 -2.22
CA ALA A 37 -4.17 -7.70 -1.54
C ALA A 37 -3.84 -6.57 -2.49
N ILE A 38 -3.74 -5.35 -1.93
CA ILE A 38 -3.26 -4.20 -2.66
C ILE A 38 -1.74 -4.14 -2.47
N GLU A 39 -0.99 -3.96 -3.54
CA GLU A 39 0.46 -3.87 -3.50
C GLU A 39 0.90 -2.47 -3.83
N LEU A 40 1.71 -1.90 -2.96
CA LEU A 40 2.27 -0.55 -3.10
C LEU A 40 3.78 -0.66 -3.22
N GLU A 41 4.34 -0.09 -4.28
CA GLU A 41 5.79 0.01 -4.45
C GLU A 41 6.20 1.47 -4.52
N LEU A 42 7.20 1.83 -3.74
CA LEU A 42 7.72 3.19 -3.69
C LEU A 42 9.11 3.23 -4.31
N ILE A 43 9.46 4.37 -4.90
CA ILE A 43 10.79 4.54 -5.50
C ILE A 43 11.83 4.96 -4.47
N VAL A 44 11.42 5.10 -3.21
CA VAL A 44 12.31 5.50 -2.12
C VAL A 44 12.46 4.35 -1.12
N THR A 45 13.62 4.29 -0.49
CA THR A 45 13.86 3.33 0.58
C THR A 45 13.59 4.02 1.91
N LEU A 46 12.71 3.42 2.72
CA LEU A 46 12.32 3.96 4.01
C LEU A 46 12.98 3.16 5.13
N ASP A 47 13.34 3.84 6.22
CA ASP A 47 13.80 3.15 7.42
C ASP A 47 12.60 2.65 8.23
N ASP A 48 12.87 1.88 9.29
CA ASP A 48 11.82 1.26 10.10
C ASP A 48 10.89 2.29 10.73
N ASP A 49 11.43 3.41 11.19
CA ASP A 49 10.63 4.45 11.81
C ASP A 49 9.69 5.10 10.81
N ALA A 50 10.19 5.39 9.62
CA ALA A 50 9.37 5.98 8.56
C ALA A 50 8.27 5.03 8.12
N ILE A 51 8.59 3.73 8.00
CA ILE A 51 7.60 2.72 7.64
C ILE A 51 6.52 2.62 8.71
N SER A 52 6.90 2.59 9.99
CA SER A 52 5.95 2.52 11.09
C SER A 52 5.03 3.73 11.11
N ASN A 53 5.58 4.94 10.94
CA ASN A 53 4.80 6.16 10.90
C ASN A 53 3.80 6.16 9.74
N LEU A 54 4.26 5.72 8.58
CA LEU A 54 3.42 5.68 7.39
C LEU A 54 2.29 4.66 7.56
N CYS A 55 2.62 3.46 8.04
CA CYS A 55 1.63 2.39 8.20
C CYS A 55 0.53 2.76 9.18
N CYS A 56 0.83 3.57 10.20
CA CYS A 56 -0.17 4.02 11.16
C CYS A 56 -1.21 4.95 10.53
N GLN A 57 -0.91 5.55 9.40
CA GLN A 57 -1.79 6.53 8.76
C GLN A 57 -2.66 5.92 7.66
N PHE A 58 -2.43 4.68 7.29
CA PHE A 58 -3.21 4.02 6.26
C PHE A 58 -4.61 3.63 6.77
N PRO A 59 -5.60 3.61 5.87
CA PRO A 59 -6.98 3.26 6.26
C PRO A 59 -7.17 1.79 6.60
N ILE A 60 -6.25 0.92 6.16
CA ILE A 60 -6.28 -0.50 6.45
C ILE A 60 -4.91 -0.97 6.91
N SER A 61 -4.85 -2.17 7.46
CA SER A 61 -3.59 -2.74 7.93
C SER A 61 -2.62 -2.95 6.77
N ALA A 62 -1.38 -2.59 6.99
CA ALA A 62 -0.32 -2.71 6.00
C ALA A 62 0.76 -3.66 6.51
N ASP A 63 1.23 -4.55 5.63
CA ASP A 63 2.35 -5.43 5.92
C ASP A 63 3.56 -4.98 5.11
N TYR A 64 4.66 -4.70 5.80
CA TYR A 64 5.90 -4.36 5.12
C TYR A 64 6.49 -5.63 4.51
N ASP A 65 6.58 -5.65 3.19
CA ASP A 65 7.05 -6.84 2.44
C ASP A 65 8.56 -6.78 2.14
N GLY A 66 9.23 -5.75 2.62
CA GLY A 66 10.66 -5.60 2.43
C GLY A 66 11.01 -4.65 1.30
N LEU A 67 12.23 -4.80 0.78
CA LEU A 67 12.70 -3.95 -0.31
C LEU A 67 12.36 -4.60 -1.64
N SER A 68 11.78 -3.81 -2.54
CA SER A 68 11.64 -4.22 -3.92
C SER A 68 12.90 -3.80 -4.69
N ALA A 69 12.98 -4.16 -5.97
CA ALA A 69 14.10 -3.76 -6.81
C ALA A 69 14.22 -2.24 -6.95
N ARG A 70 13.15 -1.50 -6.64
CA ARG A 70 13.10 -0.04 -6.82
C ARG A 70 13.04 0.74 -5.53
N GLY A 71 12.81 0.08 -4.40
CA GLY A 71 12.72 0.76 -3.12
C GLY A 71 11.93 -0.06 -2.11
N THR A 72 10.87 0.51 -1.56
CA THR A 72 10.07 -0.11 -0.51
C THR A 72 8.81 -0.73 -1.07
N LYS A 73 8.47 -1.93 -0.62
CA LYS A 73 7.23 -2.60 -1.00
C LYS A 73 6.37 -2.85 0.23
N ILE A 74 5.11 -2.45 0.15
CA ILE A 74 4.13 -2.64 1.22
C ILE A 74 2.91 -3.35 0.64
N VAL A 75 2.40 -4.34 1.36
CA VAL A 75 1.23 -5.11 0.95
C VAL A 75 0.10 -4.85 1.94
N PHE A 76 -1.10 -4.66 1.40
CA PHE A 76 -2.30 -4.41 2.20
C PHE A 76 -3.24 -5.60 2.02
N PRO A 77 -3.16 -6.61 2.89
CA PRO A 77 -4.07 -7.77 2.78
C PRO A 77 -5.50 -7.33 2.97
N LEU A 78 -6.38 -7.77 2.10
CA LEU A 78 -7.80 -7.45 2.18
C LEU A 78 -8.55 -8.59 2.85
N PRO A 79 -9.63 -8.29 3.58
CA PRO A 79 -10.43 -9.35 4.18
C PRO A 79 -11.06 -10.20 3.09
N ASN A 80 -10.91 -11.50 3.21
CA ASN A 80 -11.51 -12.45 2.29
C ASN A 80 -12.92 -12.74 2.76
N LYS A 81 -13.88 -12.16 2.09
CA LYS A 81 -15.28 -12.42 2.38
C LYS A 81 -15.76 -13.52 1.46
N SER A 82 -15.86 -14.68 2.01
CA SER A 82 -16.45 -15.80 1.31
C SER A 82 -17.97 -15.72 1.34
#